data_e65cc788e55feffbdad42c6906086bba
#
_entry.id   e65cc788e55feffbdad42c6906086bba
#
_cell.length_a   1.000
_cell.length_b   1.000
_cell.length_c   1.000
_cell.angle_alpha   90.00
_cell.angle_beta   90.00
_cell.angle_gamma   90.00
#
_symmetry.space_group_name_H-M   'P 1'
#
loop_
_entity.id
_entity.type
_entity.pdbx_description
1 polymer ?
#
loop_
_entity_poly.entity_id
_entity_poly.type
_entity_poly.pdbx_seq_one_letter_code
_entity_poly.pdbx_strand_id
1 'polypeptide(L)'
;YNKIIEKNTKLWYNKKEVTIQLQVVNNEKSIKPTGEIMLVIDNSDSMLDEVDNTTREELVVNSAKTLVNNLLKDNDNLKIGVVSFSSNTDVSKEGTIEDASLVSELSNDVAKLNNSISNIKYNGPRTDLDAGITLAKQYFSAEKNNKYMIVLTDGVPNIAIDFDKNYFSDDVIKKTYTALANVEKNNISLITMLTGISEPDKKPLPSVDKTYAQIISEIFGTQEKPTAGKFYYIQDDKIEETIKIFIMIYYLLKNLWKILKL
;
A
#
# COMPACT_ATOMS: atom_id res chain seq x y z
N TYR A 1 19.71 -12.41 25.89
CA TYR A 1 19.19 -11.67 27.07
C TYR A 1 17.69 -11.92 27.14
N ASN A 2 17.24 -12.72 28.15
CA ASN A 2 15.82 -12.94 28.43
C ASN A 2 15.28 -11.67 29.11
N LYS A 3 14.42 -10.93 28.46
CA LYS A 3 13.70 -9.82 29.08
C LYS A 3 12.40 -10.36 29.63
N ILE A 4 12.33 -10.51 30.95
CA ILE A 4 11.09 -10.86 31.66
C ILE A 4 10.32 -9.56 31.88
N ILE A 5 9.12 -9.46 31.31
CA ILE A 5 8.19 -8.37 31.61
C ILE A 5 7.18 -8.93 32.62
N GLU A 6 7.33 -8.54 33.88
CA GLU A 6 6.34 -8.84 34.93
C GLU A 6 5.31 -7.73 34.95
N LYS A 7 4.06 -8.07 34.73
CA LYS A 7 2.94 -7.15 34.90
C LYS A 7 1.97 -7.71 35.94
N ASN A 8 1.94 -7.10 37.10
CA ASN A 8 0.98 -7.43 38.13
C ASN A 8 -0.32 -6.65 37.92
N THR A 9 -1.41 -7.36 37.70
CA THR A 9 -2.75 -6.76 37.60
C THR A 9 -3.58 -7.20 38.79
N LYS A 10 -4.04 -6.26 39.60
CA LYS A 10 -4.96 -6.51 40.72
C LYS A 10 -6.40 -6.48 40.20
N LEU A 11 -7.09 -7.60 40.41
CA LEU A 11 -8.52 -7.72 40.13
C LEU A 11 -9.31 -7.93 41.42
N TRP A 12 -10.39 -7.18 41.61
CA TRP A 12 -11.28 -7.34 42.73
C TRP A 12 -12.51 -8.15 42.36
N TYR A 13 -12.70 -9.29 42.98
CA TYR A 13 -13.91 -10.09 42.81
C TYR A 13 -14.44 -10.48 44.21
N ASN A 14 -15.71 -10.12 44.48
CA ASN A 14 -16.39 -10.42 45.77
C ASN A 14 -15.56 -10.06 47.02
N LYS A 15 -14.98 -8.87 47.07
CA LYS A 15 -14.13 -8.37 48.16
C LYS A 15 -12.86 -9.19 48.46
N LYS A 16 -12.46 -10.08 47.55
CA LYS A 16 -11.18 -10.78 47.62
C LYS A 16 -10.24 -10.24 46.55
N GLU A 17 -9.02 -9.92 46.95
CA GLU A 17 -7.96 -9.53 46.04
C GLU A 17 -7.35 -10.80 45.41
N VAL A 18 -7.36 -10.86 44.09
CA VAL A 18 -6.67 -11.91 43.34
C VAL A 18 -5.55 -11.24 42.54
N THR A 19 -4.32 -11.62 42.84
CA THR A 19 -3.16 -11.14 42.04
C THR A 19 -2.90 -12.14 40.94
N ILE A 20 -3.06 -11.71 39.68
CA ILE A 20 -2.67 -12.50 38.54
C ILE A 20 -1.28 -12.03 38.09
N GLN A 21 -0.31 -12.92 38.23
CA GLN A 21 1.04 -12.68 37.72
C GLN A 21 1.15 -13.28 36.33
N LEU A 22 1.24 -12.41 35.32
CA LEU A 22 1.46 -12.83 33.93
C LEU A 22 2.94 -12.74 33.63
N GLN A 23 3.60 -13.89 33.53
CA GLN A 23 4.98 -13.98 33.11
C GLN A 23 5.00 -14.28 31.59
N VAL A 24 5.36 -13.29 30.77
CA VAL A 24 5.60 -13.49 29.34
C VAL A 24 7.09 -13.76 29.16
N VAL A 25 7.46 -15.02 28.98
CA VAL A 25 8.83 -15.39 28.60
C VAL A 25 8.93 -15.25 27.09
N ASN A 26 9.57 -14.18 26.62
CA ASN A 26 9.87 -14.01 25.21
C ASN A 26 11.14 -14.80 24.86
N ASN A 27 10.96 -16.01 24.36
CA ASN A 27 12.04 -16.70 23.65
C ASN A 27 12.14 -16.02 22.27
N GLU A 28 13.01 -15.03 22.16
CA GLU A 28 13.28 -14.32 20.90
C GLU A 28 13.88 -15.25 19.84
N LYS A 29 13.06 -16.12 19.28
CA LYS A 29 13.19 -16.41 17.85
C LYS A 29 12.44 -15.31 17.14
N SER A 30 13.14 -14.31 16.65
CA SER A 30 12.55 -13.31 15.75
C SER A 30 12.02 -14.07 14.54
N ILE A 31 10.69 -14.23 14.48
CA ILE A 31 10.05 -14.90 13.34
C ILE A 31 10.05 -13.89 12.22
N LYS A 32 11.01 -14.05 11.30
CA LYS A 32 11.12 -13.21 10.12
C LYS A 32 9.91 -13.46 9.21
N PRO A 33 9.25 -12.44 8.66
CA PRO A 33 8.15 -12.62 7.71
C PRO A 33 8.67 -13.31 6.45
N THR A 34 7.84 -14.16 5.89
CA THR A 34 8.11 -14.82 4.60
C THR A 34 7.06 -14.40 3.60
N GLY A 35 7.42 -14.25 2.36
CA GLY A 35 6.47 -13.93 1.29
C GLY A 35 7.01 -12.99 0.24
N GLU A 36 6.10 -12.44 -0.52
CA GLU A 36 6.36 -11.51 -1.61
C GLU A 36 5.54 -10.24 -1.43
N ILE A 37 6.16 -9.11 -1.68
CA ILE A 37 5.51 -7.80 -1.66
C ILE A 37 5.70 -7.14 -3.02
N MET A 38 4.62 -6.68 -3.64
CA MET A 38 4.68 -5.77 -4.78
C MET A 38 4.33 -4.35 -4.28
N LEU A 39 5.27 -3.43 -4.41
CA LEU A 39 5.03 -2.00 -4.26
C LEU A 39 4.52 -1.47 -5.59
N VAL A 40 3.36 -0.81 -5.58
CA VAL A 40 2.71 -0.22 -6.75
C VAL A 40 2.65 1.28 -6.52
N ILE A 41 3.54 2.01 -7.19
CA ILE A 41 3.83 3.41 -6.91
C ILE A 41 3.29 4.28 -8.05
N ASP A 42 2.44 5.23 -7.71
CA ASP A 42 1.99 6.27 -8.61
C ASP A 42 3.17 7.14 -9.03
N ASN A 43 3.35 7.33 -10.33
CA ASN A 43 4.36 8.21 -10.91
C ASN A 43 3.74 9.25 -11.86
N SER A 44 2.47 9.60 -11.64
CA SER A 44 1.81 10.71 -12.30
C SER A 44 2.45 12.05 -11.93
N ASP A 45 2.21 13.06 -12.71
CA ASP A 45 2.81 14.39 -12.55
C ASP A 45 2.34 15.11 -11.27
N SER A 46 1.14 14.79 -10.76
CA SER A 46 0.65 15.30 -9.47
C SER A 46 1.55 14.92 -8.27
N MET A 47 2.30 13.84 -8.39
CA MET A 47 3.28 13.44 -7.37
C MET A 47 4.43 14.46 -7.21
N LEU A 48 4.63 15.35 -8.19
CA LEU A 48 5.60 16.44 -8.14
C LEU A 48 5.09 17.68 -7.39
N ASP A 49 3.83 17.70 -6.96
CA ASP A 49 3.27 18.80 -6.19
C ASP A 49 4.01 18.99 -4.87
N GLU A 50 4.27 20.27 -4.54
CA GLU A 50 4.96 20.64 -3.31
C GLU A 50 4.09 20.39 -2.07
N VAL A 51 4.72 19.84 -1.05
CA VAL A 51 4.14 19.63 0.28
C VAL A 51 5.16 20.16 1.30
N ASP A 52 4.82 21.24 1.99
CA ASP A 52 5.72 21.97 2.88
C ASP A 52 7.02 22.40 2.17
N ASN A 53 8.13 21.71 2.40
CA ASN A 53 9.45 22.00 1.80
C ASN A 53 9.96 20.83 0.93
N THR A 54 9.08 19.93 0.49
CA THR A 54 9.43 18.75 -0.29
C THR A 54 8.34 18.47 -1.33
N THR A 55 8.41 17.36 -2.05
CA THR A 55 7.33 16.90 -2.94
C THR A 55 6.74 15.58 -2.44
N ARG A 56 5.51 15.23 -2.89
CA ARG A 56 4.93 13.92 -2.60
C ARG A 56 5.81 12.79 -3.11
N GLU A 57 6.44 12.99 -4.27
CA GLU A 57 7.45 12.05 -4.81
C GLU A 57 8.54 11.76 -3.79
N GLU A 58 9.21 12.79 -3.26
CA GLU A 58 10.28 12.61 -2.29
C GLU A 58 9.81 11.88 -1.04
N LEU A 59 8.63 12.22 -0.53
CA LEU A 59 8.03 11.54 0.64
C LEU A 59 7.75 10.07 0.35
N VAL A 60 7.16 9.75 -0.79
CA VAL A 60 6.83 8.37 -1.17
C VAL A 60 8.09 7.57 -1.46
N VAL A 61 9.08 8.12 -2.18
CA VAL A 61 10.37 7.48 -2.45
C VAL A 61 11.11 7.17 -1.15
N ASN A 62 11.21 8.13 -0.24
CA ASN A 62 11.88 7.93 1.05
C ASN A 62 11.16 6.89 1.92
N SER A 63 9.84 6.91 1.90
CA SER A 63 9.01 5.95 2.62
C SER A 63 9.13 4.53 2.05
N ALA A 64 9.12 4.39 0.72
CA ALA A 64 9.32 3.11 0.04
C ALA A 64 10.71 2.51 0.34
N LYS A 65 11.77 3.33 0.32
CA LYS A 65 13.12 2.91 0.71
C LYS A 65 13.20 2.52 2.19
N THR A 66 12.56 3.27 3.07
CA THR A 66 12.48 2.95 4.51
C THR A 66 11.79 1.60 4.72
N LEU A 67 10.70 1.34 3.98
CA LEU A 67 10.01 0.06 4.00
C LEU A 67 10.92 -1.08 3.54
N VAL A 68 11.59 -0.93 2.40
CA VAL A 68 12.54 -1.92 1.86
C VAL A 68 13.64 -2.21 2.87
N ASN A 69 14.29 -1.17 3.40
CA ASN A 69 15.37 -1.31 4.37
C ASN A 69 14.94 -2.06 5.63
N ASN A 70 13.76 -1.72 6.18
CA ASN A 70 13.28 -2.32 7.43
C ASN A 70 12.79 -3.75 7.24
N LEU A 71 12.09 -4.04 6.15
CA LEU A 71 11.51 -5.37 5.92
C LEU A 71 12.54 -6.41 5.50
N LEU A 72 13.56 -6.01 4.75
CA LEU A 72 14.63 -6.91 4.28
C LEU A 72 15.81 -6.97 5.24
N LYS A 73 15.86 -6.13 6.28
CA LYS A 73 16.94 -6.19 7.27
C LYS A 73 17.03 -7.58 7.88
N ASP A 74 18.14 -8.25 7.65
CA ASP A 74 18.40 -9.61 8.13
C ASP A 74 17.30 -10.62 7.74
N ASN A 75 16.61 -10.43 6.62
CA ASN A 75 15.47 -11.25 6.21
C ASN A 75 15.54 -11.70 4.75
N ASP A 76 16.17 -12.83 4.51
CA ASP A 76 16.34 -13.43 3.19
C ASP A 76 15.07 -14.16 2.66
N ASN A 77 14.05 -14.32 3.53
CA ASN A 77 12.81 -15.05 3.19
C ASN A 77 11.69 -14.15 2.64
N LEU A 78 11.96 -12.87 2.49
CA LEU A 78 11.04 -11.89 1.92
C LEU A 78 11.64 -11.33 0.65
N LYS A 79 10.81 -11.19 -0.39
CA LYS A 79 11.18 -10.51 -1.63
C LYS A 79 10.24 -9.34 -1.87
N ILE A 80 10.78 -8.27 -2.40
CA ILE A 80 10.02 -7.07 -2.77
C ILE A 80 10.22 -6.81 -4.27
N GLY A 81 9.15 -6.58 -4.99
CA GLY A 81 9.14 -6.06 -6.35
C GLY A 81 8.52 -4.68 -6.41
N VAL A 82 8.78 -3.93 -7.46
CA VAL A 82 8.29 -2.57 -7.63
C VAL A 82 7.72 -2.38 -9.03
N VAL A 83 6.52 -1.85 -9.10
CA VAL A 83 5.83 -1.39 -10.31
C VAL A 83 5.52 0.08 -10.12
N SER A 84 5.72 0.88 -11.15
CA SER A 84 5.18 2.26 -11.21
C SER A 84 4.04 2.34 -12.20
N PHE A 85 3.12 3.28 -12.00
CA PHE A 85 1.98 3.51 -12.89
C PHE A 85 1.59 4.98 -12.99
N SER A 86 1.16 5.36 -14.18
CA SER A 86 0.58 6.69 -14.45
C SER A 86 -0.27 6.61 -15.74
N SER A 87 0.04 7.36 -16.77
CA SER A 87 -0.35 7.10 -18.15
C SER A 87 0.87 7.14 -19.05
N ASN A 88 0.77 6.50 -20.20
CA ASN A 88 1.78 6.62 -21.22
C ASN A 88 1.80 8.06 -21.77
N THR A 89 2.99 8.60 -22.01
CA THR A 89 3.13 9.91 -22.66
C THR A 89 2.72 9.87 -24.14
N ASP A 90 2.71 8.69 -24.74
CA ASP A 90 2.12 8.44 -26.05
C ASP A 90 0.62 8.15 -25.88
N VAL A 91 -0.22 9.13 -26.20
CA VAL A 91 -1.69 9.04 -26.05
C VAL A 91 -2.30 7.85 -26.81
N SER A 92 -1.64 7.34 -27.86
CA SER A 92 -2.11 6.15 -28.58
C SER A 92 -2.04 4.85 -27.76
N LYS A 93 -1.24 4.84 -26.69
CA LYS A 93 -1.04 3.74 -25.76
C LYS A 93 -1.76 3.92 -24.43
N GLU A 94 -2.39 5.06 -24.22
CA GLU A 94 -3.12 5.40 -23.01
C GLU A 94 -4.33 4.47 -22.81
N GLY A 95 -4.50 3.99 -21.59
CA GLY A 95 -5.50 3.00 -21.22
C GLY A 95 -5.09 1.57 -21.64
N THR A 96 -3.81 1.27 -21.55
CA THR A 96 -3.27 -0.08 -21.78
C THR A 96 -2.35 -0.50 -20.63
N ILE A 97 -1.93 -1.74 -20.64
CA ILE A 97 -0.96 -2.23 -19.64
C ILE A 97 0.38 -1.45 -19.70
N GLU A 98 0.68 -0.76 -20.78
CA GLU A 98 1.88 0.08 -20.95
C GLU A 98 1.82 1.39 -20.14
N ASP A 99 0.68 1.70 -19.51
CA ASP A 99 0.55 2.77 -18.49
C ASP A 99 1.21 2.39 -17.15
N ALA A 100 1.67 1.16 -17.03
CA ALA A 100 2.47 0.71 -15.91
C ALA A 100 3.81 0.13 -16.38
N SER A 101 4.81 0.22 -15.53
CA SER A 101 6.16 -0.26 -15.81
C SER A 101 6.72 -1.07 -14.64
N LEU A 102 7.37 -2.20 -14.96
CA LEU A 102 8.15 -2.94 -13.97
C LEU A 102 9.44 -2.16 -13.66
N VAL A 103 9.54 -1.68 -12.44
CA VAL A 103 10.72 -0.95 -11.92
C VAL A 103 11.77 -1.93 -11.37
N SER A 104 11.31 -2.95 -10.66
CA SER A 104 12.15 -4.04 -10.16
C SER A 104 11.37 -5.34 -10.02
N GLU A 105 11.90 -6.43 -10.52
CA GLU A 105 11.41 -7.77 -10.19
C GLU A 105 11.58 -8.07 -8.69
N LEU A 106 10.88 -9.11 -8.22
CA LEU A 106 11.01 -9.60 -6.85
C LEU A 106 12.47 -9.88 -6.48
N SER A 107 12.96 -9.16 -5.48
CA SER A 107 14.36 -9.21 -5.02
C SER A 107 14.42 -9.03 -3.50
N ASN A 108 15.47 -9.54 -2.88
CA ASN A 108 15.88 -9.24 -1.51
C ASN A 108 17.15 -8.35 -1.46
N ASP A 109 17.64 -7.92 -2.61
CA ASP A 109 18.76 -7.00 -2.72
C ASP A 109 18.28 -5.56 -2.44
N VAL A 110 18.57 -5.08 -1.24
CA VAL A 110 18.19 -3.75 -0.76
C VAL A 110 18.79 -2.64 -1.62
N ALA A 111 20.05 -2.78 -2.03
CA ALA A 111 20.72 -1.74 -2.81
C ALA A 111 20.10 -1.63 -4.22
N LYS A 112 19.84 -2.76 -4.86
CA LYS A 112 19.14 -2.83 -6.15
C LYS A 112 17.76 -2.18 -6.07
N LEU A 113 16.96 -2.53 -5.07
CA LEU A 113 15.61 -2.01 -4.88
C LEU A 113 15.62 -0.50 -4.63
N ASN A 114 16.46 -0.02 -3.73
CA ASN A 114 16.57 1.40 -3.41
C ASN A 114 17.02 2.23 -4.64
N ASN A 115 17.96 1.70 -5.43
CA ASN A 115 18.38 2.35 -6.67
C ASN A 115 17.24 2.38 -7.69
N SER A 116 16.51 1.28 -7.86
CA SER A 116 15.37 1.20 -8.77
C SER A 116 14.28 2.21 -8.39
N ILE A 117 13.91 2.29 -7.10
CA ILE A 117 12.92 3.25 -6.59
C ILE A 117 13.37 4.69 -6.84
N SER A 118 14.66 5.01 -6.63
CA SER A 118 15.20 6.36 -6.87
C SER A 118 15.20 6.79 -8.33
N ASN A 119 15.11 5.86 -9.27
CA ASN A 119 15.16 6.13 -10.70
C ASN A 119 13.76 6.13 -11.37
N ILE A 120 12.69 6.01 -10.61
CA ILE A 120 11.32 6.18 -11.13
C ILE A 120 11.21 7.57 -11.74
N LYS A 121 10.58 7.66 -12.91
CA LYS A 121 10.34 8.94 -13.60
C LYS A 121 8.89 9.35 -13.39
N TYR A 122 8.71 10.55 -12.89
CA TYR A 122 7.42 11.16 -12.58
C TYR A 122 7.04 12.13 -13.71
N ASN A 123 6.36 11.65 -14.73
CA ASN A 123 6.03 12.43 -15.91
C ASN A 123 4.76 11.98 -16.64
N GLY A 124 4.01 11.08 -16.05
CA GLY A 124 2.76 10.62 -16.64
C GLY A 124 1.62 11.60 -16.36
N PRO A 125 0.93 12.11 -17.41
CA PRO A 125 -0.07 13.16 -17.24
C PRO A 125 -1.38 12.70 -16.60
N ARG A 126 -1.54 11.40 -16.33
CA ARG A 126 -2.79 10.80 -15.79
C ARG A 126 -2.46 9.63 -14.87
N THR A 127 -3.52 9.09 -14.23
CA THR A 127 -3.42 8.04 -13.21
C THR A 127 -4.21 6.81 -13.66
N ASP A 128 -3.50 5.72 -14.06
CA ASP A 128 -4.06 4.40 -14.39
C ASP A 128 -3.71 3.36 -13.32
N LEU A 129 -4.45 3.38 -12.22
CA LEU A 129 -4.26 2.41 -11.14
C LEU A 129 -4.59 0.98 -11.57
N ASP A 130 -5.53 0.78 -12.50
CA ASP A 130 -5.87 -0.54 -13.03
C ASP A 130 -4.66 -1.19 -13.73
N ALA A 131 -3.94 -0.42 -14.55
CA ALA A 131 -2.70 -0.88 -15.18
C ALA A 131 -1.65 -1.27 -14.15
N GLY A 132 -1.42 -0.45 -13.12
CA GLY A 132 -0.49 -0.72 -12.03
C GLY A 132 -0.79 -2.02 -11.30
N ILE A 133 -2.04 -2.22 -10.89
CA ILE A 133 -2.50 -3.43 -10.20
C ILE A 133 -2.38 -4.65 -11.12
N THR A 134 -2.81 -4.51 -12.37
CA THR A 134 -2.82 -5.61 -13.34
C THR A 134 -1.42 -6.07 -13.67
N LEU A 135 -0.48 -5.14 -13.87
CA LEU A 135 0.92 -5.47 -14.10
C LEU A 135 1.55 -6.12 -12.87
N ALA A 136 1.38 -5.54 -11.68
CA ALA A 136 1.96 -6.06 -10.45
C ALA A 136 1.54 -7.51 -10.15
N LYS A 137 0.30 -7.88 -10.44
CA LYS A 137 -0.18 -9.26 -10.27
C LYS A 137 0.60 -10.28 -11.09
N GLN A 138 1.11 -9.90 -12.25
CA GLN A 138 1.84 -10.81 -13.16
C GLN A 138 3.23 -11.19 -12.63
N TYR A 139 3.79 -10.38 -11.71
CA TYR A 139 5.15 -10.57 -11.19
C TYR A 139 5.23 -11.29 -9.85
N PHE A 140 4.10 -11.69 -9.29
CA PHE A 140 4.12 -12.65 -8.18
C PHE A 140 4.50 -14.03 -8.67
N SER A 141 5.32 -14.74 -7.89
CA SER A 141 5.67 -16.12 -8.23
C SER A 141 4.47 -17.07 -8.15
N ALA A 142 4.60 -18.24 -8.76
CA ALA A 142 3.60 -19.31 -8.62
C ALA A 142 3.68 -20.03 -7.26
N GLU A 143 4.64 -19.69 -6.40
CA GLU A 143 4.84 -20.32 -5.10
C GLU A 143 3.65 -20.05 -4.16
N LYS A 144 3.34 -21.02 -3.31
CA LYS A 144 2.32 -20.91 -2.25
C LYS A 144 2.90 -20.18 -1.04
N ASN A 145 3.18 -18.90 -1.19
CA ASN A 145 3.66 -18.04 -0.12
C ASN A 145 2.64 -16.91 0.16
N ASN A 146 2.92 -16.11 1.20
CA ASN A 146 2.10 -14.93 1.46
C ASN A 146 2.42 -13.86 0.41
N LYS A 147 1.39 -13.30 -0.19
CA LYS A 147 1.50 -12.23 -1.20
C LYS A 147 0.83 -10.96 -0.69
N TYR A 148 1.51 -9.86 -0.86
CA TYR A 148 1.05 -8.54 -0.44
C TYR A 148 1.25 -7.55 -1.57
N MET A 149 0.26 -6.70 -1.79
CA MET A 149 0.33 -5.57 -2.70
C MET A 149 0.13 -4.29 -1.88
N ILE A 150 1.05 -3.35 -1.99
CA ILE A 150 0.98 -2.05 -1.33
C ILE A 150 0.93 -0.99 -2.42
N VAL A 151 -0.17 -0.29 -2.51
CA VAL A 151 -0.40 0.80 -3.47
C VAL A 151 -0.14 2.12 -2.76
N LEU A 152 0.66 2.96 -3.39
CA LEU A 152 0.96 4.34 -2.97
C LEU A 152 0.55 5.27 -4.11
N THR A 153 -0.45 6.13 -3.89
CA THR A 153 -1.00 7.05 -4.89
C THR A 153 -1.46 8.35 -4.24
N ASP A 154 -1.40 9.45 -4.98
CA ASP A 154 -1.95 10.75 -4.56
C ASP A 154 -3.20 11.13 -5.36
N GLY A 155 -3.54 10.35 -6.39
CA GLY A 155 -4.54 10.68 -7.36
C GLY A 155 -5.80 9.84 -7.34
N VAL A 156 -6.88 10.46 -7.82
CA VAL A 156 -8.07 9.73 -8.23
C VAL A 156 -7.81 9.17 -9.62
N PRO A 157 -7.93 7.85 -9.83
CA PRO A 157 -7.78 7.26 -11.15
C PRO A 157 -8.70 7.95 -12.16
N ASN A 158 -8.13 8.38 -13.28
CA ASN A 158 -8.85 9.12 -14.32
C ASN A 158 -8.84 8.43 -15.69
N ILE A 159 -8.07 7.34 -15.79
CA ILE A 159 -8.08 6.37 -16.89
C ILE A 159 -7.99 4.94 -16.33
N ALA A 160 -8.29 3.95 -17.17
CA ALA A 160 -8.16 2.53 -16.86
C ALA A 160 -7.91 1.75 -18.16
N ILE A 161 -7.46 0.50 -18.07
CA ILE A 161 -7.26 -0.37 -19.23
C ILE A 161 -8.57 -0.48 -20.04
N ASP A 162 -8.48 -0.25 -21.34
CA ASP A 162 -9.61 -0.30 -22.28
C ASP A 162 -10.80 0.60 -21.88
N PHE A 163 -10.53 1.74 -21.23
CA PHE A 163 -11.58 2.69 -20.88
C PHE A 163 -12.24 3.31 -22.13
N ASP A 164 -13.42 3.89 -21.97
CA ASP A 164 -14.26 4.45 -23.02
C ASP A 164 -13.74 5.77 -23.63
N LYS A 165 -12.47 6.15 -23.32
CA LYS A 165 -11.80 7.39 -23.68
C LYS A 165 -12.41 8.66 -23.04
N ASN A 166 -13.30 8.49 -22.08
CA ASN A 166 -13.81 9.57 -21.24
C ASN A 166 -13.10 9.55 -19.88
N TYR A 167 -12.31 10.56 -19.61
CA TYR A 167 -11.57 10.70 -18.35
C TYR A 167 -12.51 10.87 -17.15
N PHE A 168 -12.17 10.24 -16.03
CA PHE A 168 -13.01 10.22 -14.82
C PHE A 168 -14.42 9.66 -15.04
N SER A 169 -14.63 8.83 -16.06
CA SER A 169 -15.94 8.28 -16.37
C SER A 169 -16.38 7.18 -15.40
N ASP A 170 -17.67 6.86 -15.39
CA ASP A 170 -18.19 5.70 -14.67
C ASP A 170 -17.52 4.39 -15.10
N ASP A 171 -17.07 4.31 -16.36
CA ASP A 171 -16.31 3.16 -16.86
C ASP A 171 -14.95 3.05 -16.16
N VAL A 172 -14.21 4.15 -16.02
CA VAL A 172 -12.95 4.21 -15.28
C VAL A 172 -13.16 3.80 -13.81
N ILE A 173 -14.15 4.38 -13.15
CA ILE A 173 -14.48 4.07 -11.74
C ILE A 173 -14.74 2.58 -11.58
N LYS A 174 -15.60 2.01 -12.43
CA LYS A 174 -15.96 0.58 -12.40
C LYS A 174 -14.78 -0.34 -12.67
N LYS A 175 -13.92 0.00 -13.63
CA LYS A 175 -12.74 -0.81 -13.98
C LYS A 175 -11.73 -0.80 -12.85
N THR A 176 -11.41 0.35 -12.30
CA THR A 176 -10.50 0.49 -11.15
C THR A 176 -11.05 -0.24 -9.91
N TYR A 177 -12.34 -0.05 -9.59
CA TYR A 177 -13.01 -0.82 -8.54
C TYR A 177 -12.85 -2.34 -8.74
N THR A 178 -13.06 -2.79 -9.97
CA THR A 178 -12.98 -4.22 -10.31
C THR A 178 -11.56 -4.75 -10.17
N ALA A 179 -10.57 -3.98 -10.58
CA ALA A 179 -9.15 -4.34 -10.44
C ALA A 179 -8.78 -4.53 -8.96
N LEU A 180 -9.14 -3.57 -8.10
CA LEU A 180 -8.93 -3.64 -6.64
C LEU A 180 -9.62 -4.86 -6.02
N ALA A 181 -10.92 -5.05 -6.30
CA ALA A 181 -11.70 -6.17 -5.76
C ALA A 181 -11.17 -7.55 -6.20
N ASN A 182 -10.50 -7.62 -7.35
CA ASN A 182 -9.92 -8.86 -7.86
C ASN A 182 -8.56 -9.20 -7.22
N VAL A 183 -7.88 -8.27 -6.56
CA VAL A 183 -6.59 -8.55 -5.89
C VAL A 183 -6.78 -9.61 -4.82
N GLU A 184 -7.73 -9.43 -3.91
CA GLU A 184 -7.97 -10.38 -2.81
C GLU A 184 -8.52 -11.72 -3.30
N LYS A 185 -9.31 -11.74 -4.37
CA LYS A 185 -9.77 -13.00 -5.00
C LYS A 185 -8.62 -13.87 -5.51
N ASN A 186 -7.45 -13.27 -5.73
CA ASN A 186 -6.21 -13.98 -6.10
C ASN A 186 -5.33 -14.31 -4.89
N ASN A 187 -5.87 -14.26 -3.66
CA ASN A 187 -5.15 -14.49 -2.41
C ASN A 187 -3.96 -13.55 -2.19
N ILE A 188 -4.08 -12.32 -2.65
CA ILE A 188 -3.11 -11.25 -2.43
C ILE A 188 -3.71 -10.28 -1.40
N SER A 189 -3.02 -10.05 -0.30
CA SER A 189 -3.44 -9.06 0.70
C SER A 189 -3.14 -7.65 0.18
N LEU A 190 -4.18 -6.83 0.03
CA LEU A 190 -4.08 -5.48 -0.52
C LEU A 190 -4.04 -4.41 0.59
N ILE A 191 -3.20 -3.42 0.38
CA ILE A 191 -3.13 -2.21 1.17
C ILE A 191 -3.03 -1.03 0.21
N THR A 192 -3.99 -0.12 0.28
CA THR A 192 -3.99 1.10 -0.50
C THR A 192 -3.79 2.30 0.41
N MET A 193 -2.83 3.13 0.09
CA MET A 193 -2.52 4.38 0.78
C MET A 193 -2.72 5.52 -0.21
N LEU A 194 -3.74 6.34 0.05
CA LEU A 194 -4.05 7.54 -0.72
C LEU A 194 -3.57 8.77 0.05
N THR A 195 -2.79 9.61 -0.59
CA THR A 195 -2.27 10.87 -0.06
C THR A 195 -2.66 12.05 -0.95
N GLY A 196 -2.28 13.26 -0.60
CA GLY A 196 -2.40 14.44 -1.48
C GLY A 196 -3.77 15.11 -1.56
N ILE A 197 -4.80 14.54 -0.96
CA ILE A 197 -6.15 15.12 -0.98
C ILE A 197 -6.54 15.49 0.45
N SER A 198 -6.12 16.67 0.91
CA SER A 198 -6.38 17.15 2.27
C SER A 198 -7.86 17.42 2.54
N GLU A 199 -8.58 17.91 1.54
CA GLU A 199 -10.05 17.97 1.49
C GLU A 199 -10.50 17.61 0.08
N PRO A 200 -11.23 16.50 -0.13
CA PRO A 200 -11.75 16.14 -1.43
C PRO A 200 -12.57 17.27 -2.03
N ASP A 201 -12.24 17.72 -3.22
CA ASP A 201 -12.97 18.80 -3.89
C ASP A 201 -14.46 18.46 -3.90
N LYS A 202 -15.27 19.40 -3.37
CA LYS A 202 -16.73 19.27 -3.27
C LYS A 202 -17.42 19.61 -4.59
N LYS A 203 -16.68 20.10 -5.60
CA LYS A 203 -17.26 20.41 -6.89
C LYS A 203 -17.37 19.14 -7.72
N PRO A 204 -18.52 18.87 -8.33
CA PRO A 204 -18.68 17.77 -9.26
C PRO A 204 -17.77 17.94 -10.48
N LEU A 205 -17.14 16.84 -10.91
CA LEU A 205 -16.44 16.78 -12.18
C LEU A 205 -17.47 16.74 -13.32
N PRO A 206 -17.33 17.60 -14.35
CA PRO A 206 -18.33 17.69 -15.42
C PRO A 206 -18.58 16.38 -16.18
N SER A 207 -17.58 15.49 -16.21
CA SER A 207 -17.66 14.22 -16.95
C SER A 207 -18.55 13.16 -16.29
N VAL A 208 -18.78 13.23 -14.97
CA VAL A 208 -19.50 12.20 -14.21
C VAL A 208 -20.51 12.74 -13.20
N ASP A 209 -20.61 14.07 -13.07
CA ASP A 209 -21.44 14.74 -12.07
C ASP A 209 -21.16 14.21 -10.62
N LYS A 210 -19.91 13.85 -10.35
CA LYS A 210 -19.44 13.34 -9.06
C LYS A 210 -18.26 14.17 -8.58
N THR A 211 -18.19 14.36 -7.26
CA THR A 211 -17.02 14.96 -6.62
C THR A 211 -15.89 13.95 -6.49
N TYR A 212 -14.66 14.42 -6.29
CA TYR A 212 -13.53 13.52 -5.97
C TYR A 212 -13.83 12.63 -4.75
N ALA A 213 -14.47 13.18 -3.71
CA ALA A 213 -14.86 12.40 -2.53
C ALA A 213 -15.79 11.22 -2.88
N GLN A 214 -16.75 11.47 -3.78
CA GLN A 214 -17.66 10.41 -4.23
C GLN A 214 -16.92 9.35 -5.04
N ILE A 215 -16.05 9.77 -5.96
CA ILE A 215 -15.24 8.84 -6.77
C ILE A 215 -14.33 8.01 -5.87
N ILE A 216 -13.63 8.61 -4.91
CA ILE A 216 -12.79 7.91 -3.93
C ILE A 216 -13.62 6.86 -3.18
N SER A 217 -14.79 7.26 -2.67
CA SER A 217 -15.67 6.36 -1.93
C SER A 217 -16.19 5.20 -2.79
N GLU A 218 -16.47 5.45 -4.07
CA GLU A 218 -16.91 4.39 -5.00
C GLU A 218 -15.80 3.42 -5.35
N ILE A 219 -14.57 3.90 -5.54
CA ILE A 219 -13.42 3.06 -5.90
C ILE A 219 -12.85 2.34 -4.68
N PHE A 220 -12.54 3.08 -3.61
CA PHE A 220 -11.78 2.55 -2.47
C PHE A 220 -12.65 2.19 -1.27
N GLY A 221 -13.90 2.64 -1.23
CA GLY A 221 -14.77 2.53 -0.05
C GLY A 221 -14.39 3.55 1.02
N THR A 222 -14.51 3.15 2.28
CA THR A 222 -14.04 3.92 3.46
C THR A 222 -13.00 3.14 4.23
N GLN A 223 -12.30 3.80 5.17
CA GLN A 223 -11.33 3.10 6.01
C GLN A 223 -11.96 1.98 6.86
N GLU A 224 -13.22 2.16 7.28
CA GLU A 224 -14.00 1.17 8.03
C GLU A 224 -14.56 0.05 7.14
N LYS A 225 -14.89 0.40 5.88
CA LYS A 225 -15.45 -0.52 4.89
C LYS A 225 -14.74 -0.33 3.54
N PRO A 226 -13.50 -0.79 3.41
CA PRO A 226 -12.77 -0.68 2.15
C PRO A 226 -13.37 -1.61 1.09
N THR A 227 -13.27 -1.22 -0.17
CA THR A 227 -13.64 -2.04 -1.32
C THR A 227 -12.86 -3.34 -1.35
N ALA A 228 -11.57 -3.27 -1.03
CA ALA A 228 -10.68 -4.42 -0.93
C ALA A 228 -9.55 -4.15 0.07
N GLY A 229 -9.13 -5.17 0.80
CA GLY A 229 -7.99 -5.14 1.69
C GLY A 229 -8.11 -4.12 2.82
N LYS A 230 -7.13 -3.25 2.87
CA LYS A 230 -7.06 -2.09 3.78
C LYS A 230 -6.89 -0.82 2.96
N PHE A 231 -7.65 0.19 3.32
CA PHE A 231 -7.56 1.51 2.72
C PHE A 231 -7.23 2.55 3.78
N TYR A 232 -6.22 3.37 3.52
CA TYR A 232 -5.78 4.45 4.38
C TYR A 232 -5.74 5.76 3.61
N TYR A 233 -6.37 6.77 4.20
CA TYR A 233 -6.23 8.14 3.77
C TYR A 233 -5.15 8.80 4.64
N ILE A 234 -4.10 9.31 4.02
CA ILE A 234 -2.91 9.79 4.73
C ILE A 234 -2.69 11.25 4.37
N GLN A 235 -2.54 12.10 5.37
CA GLN A 235 -2.06 13.48 5.15
C GLN A 235 -0.62 13.43 4.67
N ASP A 236 -0.26 14.33 3.76
CA ASP A 236 1.05 14.35 3.12
C ASP A 236 2.21 14.37 4.13
N ASP A 237 2.11 15.18 5.17
CA ASP A 237 3.08 15.27 6.27
C ASP A 237 3.17 14.01 7.15
N LYS A 238 2.26 13.05 6.99
CA LYS A 238 2.16 11.79 7.75
C LYS A 238 2.54 10.53 6.96
N ILE A 239 2.89 10.64 5.69
CA ILE A 239 3.18 9.48 4.83
C ILE A 239 4.26 8.60 5.47
N GLU A 240 5.40 9.17 5.84
CA GLU A 240 6.53 8.42 6.41
C GLU A 240 6.19 7.77 7.75
N GLU A 241 5.51 8.52 8.64
CA GLU A 241 5.09 8.01 9.95
C GLU A 241 4.08 6.88 9.79
N THR A 242 3.09 7.03 8.91
CA THR A 242 2.05 6.02 8.68
C THR A 242 2.63 4.73 8.12
N ILE A 243 3.56 4.81 7.18
CA ILE A 243 4.24 3.63 6.64
C ILE A 243 5.06 2.93 7.73
N LYS A 244 5.77 3.68 8.59
CA LYS A 244 6.51 3.11 9.73
C LYS A 244 5.57 2.41 10.73
N ILE A 245 4.45 3.03 11.09
CA ILE A 245 3.44 2.44 11.98
C ILE A 245 2.87 1.19 11.34
N PHE A 246 2.59 1.22 10.05
CA PHE A 246 2.05 0.08 9.32
C PHE A 246 2.98 -1.13 9.33
N ILE A 247 4.26 -0.91 9.08
CA ILE A 247 5.30 -1.94 9.17
C ILE A 247 5.30 -2.54 10.59
N MET A 248 5.25 -1.71 11.62
CA MET A 248 5.24 -2.13 13.01
C MET A 248 3.98 -2.95 13.35
N ILE A 249 2.79 -2.50 12.94
CA ILE A 249 1.52 -3.21 13.17
C ILE A 249 1.51 -4.55 12.45
N TYR A 250 1.99 -4.60 11.21
CA TYR A 250 2.09 -5.83 10.43
C TYR A 250 2.97 -6.87 11.14
N TYR A 251 4.13 -6.47 11.66
CA TYR A 251 4.99 -7.33 12.47
C TYR A 251 4.32 -7.79 13.78
N LEU A 252 3.63 -6.89 14.48
CA LEU A 252 2.95 -7.21 15.74
C LEU A 252 1.77 -8.16 15.52
N LEU A 253 0.90 -7.92 14.57
CA LEU A 253 -0.27 -8.76 14.30
C LEU A 253 0.12 -10.16 13.85
N LYS A 254 1.15 -10.29 13.01
CA LYS A 254 1.65 -11.59 12.55
C LYS A 254 2.27 -12.41 13.69
N ASN A 255 2.88 -11.76 14.67
CA ASN A 255 3.42 -12.41 15.86
C ASN A 255 2.32 -12.78 16.88
N LEU A 256 1.32 -11.93 17.08
CA LEU A 256 0.16 -12.24 17.95
C LEU A 256 -0.67 -13.42 17.44
N TRP A 257 -0.91 -13.51 16.13
CA TRP A 257 -1.69 -14.60 15.51
C TRP A 257 -1.04 -15.99 15.67
N LYS A 258 0.29 -16.04 15.77
CA LYS A 258 1.01 -17.29 16.05
C LYS A 258 0.97 -17.68 17.53
N ILE A 259 0.87 -16.71 18.43
CA ILE A 259 0.74 -16.95 19.88
C ILE A 259 -0.68 -17.43 20.23
N LEU A 260 -1.70 -16.96 19.50
CA LEU A 260 -3.12 -17.32 19.74
C LEU A 260 -3.56 -18.62 19.05
N LYS A 261 -2.71 -19.23 18.21
CA LYS A 261 -2.97 -20.56 17.60
C LYS A 261 -2.33 -21.71 18.38
N LEU A 262 -1.73 -21.43 19.52
CA LEU A 262 -1.34 -22.40 20.55
C LEU A 262 -2.46 -22.54 21.58
#